data_2b529056f5ec35f18cf5c58e7fa7b6a2
#
_entry.id   2b529056f5ec35f18cf5c58e7fa7b6a2
#
_cell.length_a   1.000
_cell.length_b   1.000
_cell.length_c   1.000
_cell.angle_alpha   90.00
_cell.angle_beta   90.00
_cell.angle_gamma   90.00
#
_symmetry.space_group_name_H-M   'P 1'
#
loop_
_entity.id
_entity.type
_entity.pdbx_description
1 polymer ?
#
loop_
_entity_poly.entity_id
_entity_poly.type
_entity_poly.pdbx_seq_one_letter_code
_entity_poly.pdbx_strand_id
1 'polypeptide(L)'
;DKAETTNTVKMQRPDKSQPWSDITSSETVYNRYQISKSGWIDNNTLGILKWEVTVKCNDKNSTLKGKTITDNMLKAGQIVSIKVGNDTFDATVASDGELVLPDRIGDNNEVVISYETKVADYDLGDPDSNGNYAVKNTAGIDGFHSDKTVYYKPVNEKSKTVLDISQDGSSVTYKWQVEVKQTNGSFRGKTISDIMNATSNDGKSIKSVLDTDSIIMYVQRNGTGSYEPLDSSNYTVVSNADNTSFEIKFNDSEEFDNINLVQIKYSSTIDVTGIDEG
;
A
#
# COMPACT_ATOMS: atom_id res chain seq x y z
N ASP A 1 -19.66 -5.46 20.52
CA ASP A 1 -20.73 -5.09 21.44
C ASP A 1 -22.00 -5.79 21.01
N LYS A 2 -22.57 -6.62 21.91
CA LYS A 2 -23.89 -7.19 21.70
C LYS A 2 -24.91 -6.05 21.88
N ALA A 3 -25.46 -5.54 20.80
CA ALA A 3 -26.63 -4.69 20.88
C ALA A 3 -27.84 -5.59 21.20
N GLU A 4 -28.17 -5.70 22.45
CA GLU A 4 -29.38 -6.36 22.93
C GLU A 4 -30.46 -5.29 23.06
N THR A 5 -31.58 -5.45 22.38
CA THR A 5 -32.75 -4.62 22.58
C THR A 5 -33.81 -5.47 23.26
N THR A 6 -34.05 -5.21 24.54
CA THR A 6 -35.11 -5.89 25.30
C THR A 6 -36.37 -5.02 25.28
N ASN A 7 -37.43 -5.52 24.67
CA ASN A 7 -38.72 -4.90 24.72
C ASN A 7 -39.57 -5.60 25.83
N THR A 8 -39.99 -4.83 26.80
CA THR A 8 -40.79 -5.34 27.93
C THR A 8 -42.21 -4.80 27.83
N VAL A 9 -43.18 -5.67 27.63
CA VAL A 9 -44.59 -5.32 27.67
C VAL A 9 -45.11 -5.64 29.06
N LYS A 10 -45.69 -4.63 29.75
CA LYS A 10 -46.37 -4.78 31.02
C LYS A 10 -47.88 -4.67 30.80
N MET A 11 -48.63 -5.67 31.22
CA MET A 11 -50.08 -5.63 31.16
C MET A 11 -50.64 -5.32 32.56
N GLN A 12 -51.38 -4.23 32.68
CA GLN A 12 -52.02 -3.78 33.91
C GLN A 12 -53.43 -4.37 33.97
N ARG A 13 -53.75 -5.08 35.06
CA ARG A 13 -55.14 -5.51 35.30
C ARG A 13 -56.01 -4.31 35.73
N PRO A 14 -57.26 -4.22 35.25
CA PRO A 14 -58.16 -3.11 35.60
C PRO A 14 -58.68 -3.18 37.03
N ASP A 15 -58.57 -4.29 37.73
CA ASP A 15 -59.06 -4.46 39.10
C ASP A 15 -57.98 -4.05 40.13
N LYS A 16 -58.25 -2.98 40.85
CA LYS A 16 -57.36 -2.38 41.86
C LYS A 16 -57.36 -3.07 43.23
N SER A 17 -58.08 -4.17 43.38
CA SER A 17 -58.29 -4.84 44.70
C SER A 17 -57.30 -5.98 44.96
N GLN A 18 -56.47 -6.36 44.05
CA GLN A 18 -55.44 -7.43 44.15
C GLN A 18 -54.03 -6.88 43.93
N PRO A 19 -53.02 -7.39 44.69
CA PRO A 19 -51.61 -7.05 44.38
C PRO A 19 -51.28 -7.44 42.98
N TRP A 20 -50.60 -6.54 42.27
CA TRP A 20 -50.19 -6.70 40.88
C TRP A 20 -49.34 -7.95 40.71
N SER A 21 -49.79 -8.90 39.94
CA SER A 21 -48.86 -9.83 39.28
C SER A 21 -48.50 -9.20 37.93
N ASP A 22 -47.34 -8.60 37.84
CA ASP A 22 -46.80 -8.13 36.55
C ASP A 22 -46.66 -9.32 35.63
N ILE A 23 -47.51 -9.43 34.63
CA ILE A 23 -47.24 -10.31 33.50
C ILE A 23 -46.23 -9.54 32.64
N THR A 24 -44.97 -9.84 32.81
CA THR A 24 -43.90 -9.32 31.99
C THR A 24 -43.54 -10.35 30.95
N SER A 25 -43.62 -10.01 29.67
CA SER A 25 -43.01 -10.74 28.61
C SER A 25 -41.86 -9.88 28.07
N SER A 26 -40.67 -10.41 28.08
CA SER A 26 -39.49 -9.76 27.48
C SER A 26 -38.99 -10.63 26.37
N GLU A 27 -38.77 -10.05 25.19
CA GLU A 27 -38.09 -10.68 24.11
C GLU A 27 -36.80 -9.89 23.82
N THR A 28 -35.71 -10.61 23.76
CA THR A 28 -34.39 -10.02 23.44
C THR A 28 -34.09 -10.31 21.99
N VAL A 29 -34.02 -9.26 21.20
CA VAL A 29 -33.61 -9.34 19.81
C VAL A 29 -32.09 -9.13 19.72
N TYR A 30 -31.38 -10.10 19.20
CA TYR A 30 -29.96 -10.01 18.92
C TYR A 30 -29.73 -9.52 17.50
N ASN A 31 -28.68 -8.73 17.29
CA ASN A 31 -28.20 -8.46 15.93
C ASN A 31 -27.87 -9.80 15.26
N ARG A 32 -28.53 -10.07 14.13
CA ARG A 32 -28.35 -11.33 13.38
C ARG A 32 -26.89 -11.56 13.00
N TYR A 33 -26.23 -10.50 12.54
CA TYR A 33 -24.82 -10.54 12.16
C TYR A 33 -24.01 -9.55 12.98
N GLN A 34 -22.80 -9.95 13.30
CA GLN A 34 -21.75 -9.10 13.83
C GLN A 34 -20.63 -9.08 12.80
N ILE A 35 -20.16 -7.88 12.45
CA ILE A 35 -19.04 -7.70 11.54
C ILE A 35 -17.99 -6.84 12.21
N SER A 36 -16.73 -7.22 12.08
CA SER A 36 -15.59 -6.42 12.51
C SER A 36 -14.54 -6.37 11.43
N LYS A 37 -13.84 -5.25 11.31
CA LYS A 37 -12.81 -5.02 10.32
C LYS A 37 -11.53 -4.55 10.97
N SER A 38 -10.42 -5.15 10.59
CA SER A 38 -9.08 -4.72 10.91
C SER A 38 -8.27 -4.47 9.64
N GLY A 39 -7.20 -3.68 9.77
CA GLY A 39 -6.31 -3.40 8.66
C GLY A 39 -4.99 -2.82 9.15
N TRP A 40 -3.91 -3.11 8.45
CA TRP A 40 -2.56 -2.67 8.78
C TRP A 40 -1.70 -2.57 7.52
N ILE A 41 -0.57 -1.86 7.65
CA ILE A 41 0.44 -1.78 6.59
C ILE A 41 1.26 -3.08 6.62
N ASP A 42 1.50 -3.70 5.46
CA ASP A 42 2.46 -4.78 5.39
C ASP A 42 3.89 -4.21 5.47
N ASN A 43 4.60 -4.53 6.55
CA ASN A 43 5.96 -4.07 6.75
C ASN A 43 6.99 -4.76 5.84
N ASN A 44 6.61 -5.89 5.24
CA ASN A 44 7.50 -6.67 4.38
C ASN A 44 7.36 -6.31 2.90
N THR A 45 6.20 -5.76 2.52
CA THR A 45 5.90 -5.41 1.13
C THR A 45 5.38 -3.98 1.06
N LEU A 46 6.16 -3.13 0.42
CA LEU A 46 5.87 -1.70 0.36
C LEU A 46 4.60 -1.41 -0.45
N GLY A 47 3.77 -0.50 0.09
CA GLY A 47 2.54 -0.10 -0.58
C GLY A 47 1.41 -1.13 -0.52
N ILE A 48 1.56 -2.17 0.28
CA ILE A 48 0.51 -3.17 0.51
C ILE A 48 -0.17 -2.91 1.85
N LEU A 49 -1.49 -2.89 1.83
CA LEU A 49 -2.33 -2.91 3.02
C LEU A 49 -2.98 -4.28 3.14
N LYS A 50 -2.94 -4.84 4.33
CA LYS A 50 -3.60 -6.11 4.68
C LYS A 50 -4.88 -5.82 5.43
N TRP A 51 -5.92 -6.54 5.08
CA TRP A 51 -7.25 -6.40 5.65
C TRP A 51 -7.78 -7.73 6.15
N GLU A 52 -8.52 -7.67 7.23
CA GLU A 52 -9.22 -8.80 7.78
C GLU A 52 -10.64 -8.40 8.15
N VAL A 53 -11.62 -9.15 7.68
CA VAL A 53 -13.03 -9.00 7.99
C VAL A 53 -13.50 -10.25 8.71
N THR A 54 -13.91 -10.11 9.96
CA THR A 54 -14.54 -11.20 10.71
C THR A 54 -16.04 -10.99 10.68
N VAL A 55 -16.77 -12.01 10.25
CA VAL A 55 -18.25 -12.02 10.23
C VAL A 55 -18.74 -13.16 11.09
N LYS A 56 -19.69 -12.85 11.95
CA LYS A 56 -20.32 -13.82 12.84
C LYS A 56 -21.84 -13.76 12.74
N CYS A 57 -22.47 -14.92 12.59
CA CYS A 57 -23.91 -15.09 12.70
C CYS A 57 -24.28 -15.47 14.13
N ASN A 58 -25.06 -14.62 14.80
CA ASN A 58 -25.53 -14.84 16.18
C ASN A 58 -26.87 -15.57 16.24
N ASP A 59 -27.56 -15.67 15.12
CA ASP A 59 -28.88 -16.31 15.01
C ASP A 59 -28.72 -17.77 14.63
N LYS A 60 -29.19 -18.69 15.48
CA LYS A 60 -29.12 -20.13 15.27
C LYS A 60 -29.92 -20.63 14.05
N ASN A 61 -30.91 -19.84 13.60
CA ASN A 61 -31.75 -20.16 12.46
C ASN A 61 -31.25 -19.51 11.16
N SER A 62 -30.11 -18.84 11.18
CA SER A 62 -29.51 -18.18 10.03
C SER A 62 -28.14 -18.78 9.74
N THR A 63 -27.68 -18.60 8.51
CA THR A 63 -26.39 -19.09 8.06
C THR A 63 -25.61 -17.96 7.38
N LEU A 64 -24.29 -18.08 7.36
CA LEU A 64 -23.40 -17.24 6.55
C LEU A 64 -23.27 -17.74 5.11
N LYS A 65 -23.61 -19.02 4.87
CA LYS A 65 -23.55 -19.65 3.55
C LYS A 65 -24.44 -18.90 2.54
N GLY A 66 -23.87 -18.59 1.38
CA GLY A 66 -24.54 -17.85 0.31
C GLY A 66 -24.79 -16.37 0.61
N LYS A 67 -24.34 -15.85 1.76
CA LYS A 67 -24.42 -14.42 2.05
C LYS A 67 -23.38 -13.63 1.31
N THR A 68 -23.74 -12.41 0.94
CA THR A 68 -22.84 -11.46 0.27
C THR A 68 -22.19 -10.54 1.28
N ILE A 69 -20.87 -10.53 1.27
CA ILE A 69 -20.06 -9.54 1.95
C ILE A 69 -19.76 -8.44 0.96
N THR A 70 -20.10 -7.21 1.30
CA THR A 70 -19.71 -6.01 0.53
C THR A 70 -18.45 -5.40 1.13
N ASP A 71 -17.57 -4.89 0.29
CA ASP A 71 -16.35 -4.22 0.74
C ASP A 71 -15.86 -3.26 -0.35
N ASN A 72 -15.65 -1.99 0.00
CA ASN A 72 -15.33 -0.94 -0.97
C ASN A 72 -13.90 -1.01 -1.54
N MET A 73 -13.08 -1.95 -1.06
CA MET A 73 -11.71 -2.17 -1.56
C MET A 73 -11.51 -3.55 -2.20
N LEU A 74 -12.53 -4.38 -2.26
CA LEU A 74 -12.49 -5.61 -3.04
C LEU A 74 -12.78 -5.31 -4.52
N LYS A 75 -12.08 -6.01 -5.40
CA LYS A 75 -12.24 -5.88 -6.87
C LYS A 75 -12.69 -7.20 -7.49
N ALA A 76 -13.45 -7.12 -8.56
CA ALA A 76 -13.86 -8.29 -9.34
C ALA A 76 -12.63 -9.13 -9.75
N GLY A 77 -12.73 -10.44 -9.57
CA GLY A 77 -11.66 -11.38 -9.87
C GLY A 77 -10.56 -11.47 -8.81
N GLN A 78 -10.59 -10.63 -7.79
CA GLN A 78 -9.62 -10.70 -6.69
C GLN A 78 -9.79 -12.00 -5.91
N ILE A 79 -8.66 -12.62 -5.57
CA ILE A 79 -8.63 -13.79 -4.70
C ILE A 79 -8.51 -13.32 -3.25
N VAL A 80 -9.36 -13.86 -2.40
CA VAL A 80 -9.36 -13.65 -0.95
C VAL A 80 -9.20 -14.98 -0.23
N SER A 81 -8.58 -14.98 0.92
CA SER A 81 -8.47 -16.15 1.78
C SER A 81 -9.61 -16.16 2.80
N ILE A 82 -10.34 -17.27 2.89
CA ILE A 82 -11.42 -17.47 3.88
C ILE A 82 -10.99 -18.54 4.87
N LYS A 83 -10.98 -18.18 6.15
CA LYS A 83 -10.73 -19.10 7.26
C LYS A 83 -12.04 -19.38 7.99
N VAL A 84 -12.30 -20.68 8.21
CA VAL A 84 -13.49 -21.20 8.90
C VAL A 84 -13.03 -22.28 9.89
N GLY A 85 -13.07 -21.97 11.18
CA GLY A 85 -12.49 -22.85 12.19
C GLY A 85 -10.98 -23.06 11.93
N ASN A 86 -10.57 -24.30 11.63
CA ASN A 86 -9.19 -24.65 11.29
C ASN A 86 -8.92 -24.72 9.79
N ASP A 87 -9.94 -24.66 8.96
CA ASP A 87 -9.81 -24.70 7.51
C ASP A 87 -9.56 -23.31 6.92
N THR A 88 -8.71 -23.27 5.90
CA THR A 88 -8.45 -22.06 5.11
C THR A 88 -8.50 -22.41 3.62
N PHE A 89 -9.17 -21.58 2.83
CA PHE A 89 -9.29 -21.76 1.38
C PHE A 89 -9.49 -20.42 0.68
N ASP A 90 -9.20 -20.40 -0.60
CA ASP A 90 -9.35 -19.23 -1.43
C ASP A 90 -10.75 -19.14 -2.03
N ALA A 91 -11.24 -17.91 -2.19
CA ALA A 91 -12.46 -17.57 -2.91
C ALA A 91 -12.21 -16.38 -3.83
N THR A 92 -13.00 -16.31 -4.91
CA THR A 92 -12.88 -15.22 -5.88
C THR A 92 -14.03 -14.24 -5.70
N VAL A 93 -13.74 -12.95 -5.68
CA VAL A 93 -14.73 -11.88 -5.65
C VAL A 93 -15.50 -11.87 -6.97
N ALA A 94 -16.83 -11.97 -6.92
CA ALA A 94 -17.68 -12.12 -8.09
C ALA A 94 -17.89 -10.81 -8.86
N SER A 95 -18.03 -9.69 -8.13
CA SER A 95 -18.17 -8.34 -8.66
C SER A 95 -17.44 -7.36 -7.76
N ASP A 96 -17.29 -6.12 -8.20
CA ASP A 96 -16.57 -5.10 -7.42
C ASP A 96 -17.19 -4.92 -6.03
N GLY A 97 -16.39 -5.21 -5.01
CA GLY A 97 -16.78 -5.10 -3.62
C GLY A 97 -17.73 -6.17 -3.11
N GLU A 98 -18.04 -7.20 -3.89
CA GLU A 98 -18.97 -8.25 -3.52
C GLU A 98 -18.31 -9.63 -3.48
N LEU A 99 -18.35 -10.27 -2.31
CA LEU A 99 -17.89 -11.62 -2.09
C LEU A 99 -19.05 -12.48 -1.60
N VAL A 100 -19.49 -13.44 -2.41
CA VAL A 100 -20.48 -14.43 -1.98
C VAL A 100 -19.77 -15.52 -1.18
N LEU A 101 -20.19 -15.72 0.07
CA LEU A 101 -19.64 -16.76 0.93
C LEU A 101 -20.02 -18.15 0.38
N PRO A 102 -19.03 -19.00 0.06
CA PRO A 102 -19.27 -20.27 -0.63
C PRO A 102 -19.89 -21.32 0.29
N ASP A 103 -20.49 -22.34 -0.34
CA ASP A 103 -21.07 -23.49 0.34
C ASP A 103 -20.09 -24.24 1.26
N ARG A 104 -18.79 -24.16 0.94
CA ARG A 104 -17.72 -24.80 1.70
C ARG A 104 -17.61 -24.34 3.15
N ILE A 105 -18.14 -23.17 3.50
CA ILE A 105 -18.17 -22.73 4.91
C ILE A 105 -19.09 -23.60 5.78
N GLY A 106 -20.01 -24.38 5.17
CA GLY A 106 -20.94 -25.26 5.87
C GLY A 106 -21.84 -24.48 6.83
N ASP A 107 -22.09 -25.09 8.00
CA ASP A 107 -22.94 -24.52 9.06
C ASP A 107 -22.14 -23.68 10.07
N ASN A 108 -20.91 -23.30 9.72
CA ASN A 108 -20.12 -22.44 10.61
C ASN A 108 -20.75 -21.05 10.74
N ASN A 109 -20.76 -20.54 11.94
CA ASN A 109 -21.36 -19.27 12.29
C ASN A 109 -20.34 -18.12 12.35
N GLU A 110 -19.07 -18.39 12.03
CA GLU A 110 -18.00 -17.40 12.00
C GLU A 110 -17.04 -17.67 10.84
N VAL A 111 -16.71 -16.63 10.10
CA VAL A 111 -15.70 -16.64 9.03
C VAL A 111 -14.77 -15.45 9.18
N VAL A 112 -13.50 -15.66 8.81
CA VAL A 112 -12.49 -14.61 8.71
C VAL A 112 -12.04 -14.54 7.27
N ILE A 113 -12.16 -13.36 6.67
CA ILE A 113 -11.80 -13.08 5.26
C ILE A 113 -10.56 -12.20 5.28
N SER A 114 -9.48 -12.66 4.67
CA SER A 114 -8.22 -11.93 4.59
C SER A 114 -7.86 -11.62 3.14
N TYR A 115 -7.41 -10.40 2.87
CA TYR A 115 -6.99 -9.97 1.55
C TYR A 115 -6.03 -8.79 1.62
N GLU A 116 -5.42 -8.49 0.49
CA GLU A 116 -4.46 -7.40 0.34
C GLU A 116 -4.94 -6.40 -0.70
N THR A 117 -4.55 -5.14 -0.51
CA THR A 117 -4.76 -4.08 -1.50
C THR A 117 -3.48 -3.31 -1.73
N LYS A 118 -3.24 -2.91 -2.98
CA LYS A 118 -2.12 -2.01 -3.30
C LYS A 118 -2.59 -0.57 -3.13
N VAL A 119 -1.84 0.22 -2.38
CA VAL A 119 -2.15 1.65 -2.19
C VAL A 119 -2.21 2.41 -3.52
N ALA A 120 -1.35 2.03 -4.48
CA ALA A 120 -1.31 2.62 -5.82
C ALA A 120 -2.59 2.45 -6.64
N ASP A 121 -3.46 1.49 -6.28
CA ASP A 121 -4.70 1.21 -7.00
C ASP A 121 -5.87 2.13 -6.61
N TYR A 122 -5.66 3.02 -5.63
CA TYR A 122 -6.70 3.87 -5.07
C TYR A 122 -6.31 5.35 -5.11
N ASP A 123 -7.28 6.20 -5.36
CA ASP A 123 -7.13 7.63 -5.13
C ASP A 123 -7.24 7.90 -3.63
N LEU A 124 -6.13 8.30 -3.03
CA LEU A 124 -6.04 8.53 -1.58
C LEU A 124 -6.44 9.97 -1.20
N GLY A 125 -6.71 10.84 -2.19
CA GLY A 125 -6.92 12.26 -1.96
C GLY A 125 -5.67 12.97 -1.43
N ASP A 126 -5.85 14.03 -0.65
CA ASP A 126 -4.76 14.81 -0.08
C ASP A 126 -4.28 14.22 1.26
N PRO A 127 -2.96 14.26 1.53
CA PRO A 127 -2.43 13.86 2.83
C PRO A 127 -2.76 14.88 3.92
N ASP A 128 -2.73 14.44 5.17
CA ASP A 128 -2.81 15.33 6.32
C ASP A 128 -1.53 16.21 6.45
N SER A 129 -1.52 17.13 7.43
CA SER A 129 -0.37 18.02 7.69
C SER A 129 0.93 17.28 8.03
N ASN A 130 0.87 16.00 8.38
CA ASN A 130 2.01 15.13 8.66
C ASN A 130 2.43 14.29 7.47
N GLY A 131 1.72 14.40 6.34
CA GLY A 131 1.95 13.64 5.11
C GLY A 131 1.35 12.23 5.14
N ASN A 132 0.38 11.95 6.03
CA ASN A 132 -0.31 10.67 6.06
C ASN A 132 -1.57 10.73 5.21
N TYR A 133 -1.82 9.66 4.47
CA TYR A 133 -3.07 9.41 3.77
C TYR A 133 -3.97 8.51 4.62
N ALA A 134 -5.24 8.89 4.76
CA ALA A 134 -6.23 8.12 5.49
C ALA A 134 -6.92 7.13 4.54
N VAL A 135 -6.52 5.87 4.57
CA VAL A 135 -7.14 4.82 3.75
C VAL A 135 -8.28 4.19 4.53
N LYS A 136 -9.51 4.61 4.23
CA LYS A 136 -10.72 4.08 4.87
C LYS A 136 -11.29 2.92 4.06
N ASN A 137 -11.46 1.78 4.72
CA ASN A 137 -12.07 0.60 4.16
C ASN A 137 -13.30 0.18 4.99
N THR A 138 -14.43 -0.06 4.31
CA THR A 138 -15.70 -0.41 4.92
C THR A 138 -16.20 -1.74 4.36
N ALA A 139 -16.50 -2.68 5.24
CA ALA A 139 -17.13 -3.96 4.90
C ALA A 139 -18.54 -4.05 5.47
N GLY A 140 -19.43 -4.81 4.81
CA GLY A 140 -20.81 -4.96 5.22
C GLY A 140 -21.41 -6.34 4.93
N ILE A 141 -22.48 -6.68 5.65
CA ILE A 141 -23.34 -7.85 5.44
C ILE A 141 -24.77 -7.49 5.85
N ASP A 142 -25.74 -7.68 4.98
CA ASP A 142 -27.18 -7.50 5.28
C ASP A 142 -27.48 -6.18 6.03
N GLY A 143 -26.83 -5.06 5.66
CA GLY A 143 -27.02 -3.74 6.28
C GLY A 143 -26.19 -3.48 7.54
N PHE A 144 -25.47 -4.45 8.08
CA PHE A 144 -24.47 -4.24 9.12
C PHE A 144 -23.13 -3.86 8.51
N HIS A 145 -22.43 -2.90 9.09
CA HIS A 145 -21.17 -2.40 8.56
C HIS A 145 -20.09 -2.29 9.65
N SER A 146 -18.84 -2.44 9.23
CA SER A 146 -17.67 -2.13 10.03
C SER A 146 -16.64 -1.46 9.14
N ASP A 147 -16.00 -0.42 9.65
CA ASP A 147 -14.94 0.28 8.94
C ASP A 147 -13.62 0.29 9.72
N LYS A 148 -12.56 0.41 8.98
CA LYS A 148 -11.21 0.61 9.50
C LYS A 148 -10.49 1.65 8.65
N THR A 149 -9.86 2.61 9.31
CA THR A 149 -8.93 3.53 8.67
C THR A 149 -7.50 3.12 9.00
N VAL A 150 -6.67 3.00 7.98
CA VAL A 150 -5.22 2.83 8.07
C VAL A 150 -4.57 4.12 7.61
N TYR A 151 -3.70 4.68 8.43
CA TYR A 151 -2.92 5.86 8.06
C TYR A 151 -1.63 5.40 7.38
N TYR A 152 -1.47 5.78 6.14
CA TYR A 152 -0.35 5.39 5.31
C TYR A 152 0.50 6.61 4.97
N LYS A 153 1.78 6.57 5.32
CA LYS A 153 2.74 7.62 5.00
C LYS A 153 3.70 7.13 3.93
N PRO A 154 3.68 7.72 2.72
CA PRO A 154 4.70 7.45 1.74
C PRO A 154 6.07 7.95 2.24
N VAL A 155 7.06 7.11 2.14
CA VAL A 155 8.45 7.50 2.38
C VAL A 155 9.18 7.47 1.05
N ASN A 156 9.64 8.63 0.60
CA ASN A 156 10.54 8.75 -0.53
C ASN A 156 11.92 9.05 0.01
N GLU A 157 12.81 8.09 -0.06
CA GLU A 157 14.20 8.22 0.34
C GLU A 157 15.07 8.32 -0.91
N LYS A 158 16.06 9.20 -0.86
CA LYS A 158 17.08 9.33 -1.91
C LYS A 158 18.43 9.46 -1.26
N SER A 159 19.42 8.80 -1.84
CA SER A 159 20.81 8.92 -1.46
C SER A 159 21.69 9.06 -2.68
N LYS A 160 22.79 9.76 -2.55
CA LYS A 160 23.85 9.86 -3.57
C LYS A 160 25.19 9.66 -2.88
N THR A 161 25.97 8.74 -3.41
CA THR A 161 27.25 8.33 -2.84
C THR A 161 28.32 8.27 -3.93
N VAL A 162 29.53 8.69 -3.61
CA VAL A 162 30.70 8.45 -4.44
C VAL A 162 31.21 7.04 -4.19
N LEU A 163 31.30 6.23 -5.23
CA LEU A 163 31.83 4.87 -5.14
C LEU A 163 33.34 4.80 -5.32
N ASP A 164 33.87 5.66 -6.19
CA ASP A 164 35.28 5.65 -6.58
C ASP A 164 35.67 7.00 -7.14
N ILE A 165 36.95 7.36 -6.99
CA ILE A 165 37.57 8.55 -7.56
C ILE A 165 38.88 8.12 -8.21
N SER A 166 39.07 8.50 -9.45
CA SER A 166 40.32 8.26 -10.18
C SER A 166 40.78 9.52 -10.87
N GLN A 167 42.08 9.72 -10.96
CA GLN A 167 42.71 10.87 -11.65
C GLN A 167 43.67 10.39 -12.73
N ASP A 168 43.55 11.01 -13.90
CA ASP A 168 44.45 10.83 -15.02
C ASP A 168 44.83 12.23 -15.56
N GLY A 169 46.03 12.66 -15.26
CA GLY A 169 46.48 14.04 -15.56
C GLY A 169 45.61 15.08 -14.87
N SER A 170 45.03 15.98 -15.66
CA SER A 170 44.10 17.00 -15.19
C SER A 170 42.65 16.55 -15.14
N SER A 171 42.35 15.30 -15.48
CA SER A 171 41.01 14.75 -15.46
C SER A 171 40.78 13.95 -14.19
N VAL A 172 39.74 14.31 -13.42
CA VAL A 172 39.29 13.56 -12.24
C VAL A 172 37.92 12.96 -12.53
N THR A 173 37.84 11.64 -12.48
CA THR A 173 36.60 10.89 -12.73
C THR A 173 36.03 10.40 -11.41
N TYR A 174 34.74 10.68 -11.21
CA TYR A 174 33.95 10.21 -10.09
C TYR A 174 32.97 9.13 -10.55
N LYS A 175 32.92 8.01 -9.83
CA LYS A 175 31.85 7.01 -9.99
C LYS A 175 30.81 7.24 -8.92
N TRP A 176 29.58 7.42 -9.32
CA TRP A 176 28.44 7.73 -8.49
C TRP A 176 27.48 6.58 -8.36
N GLN A 177 26.83 6.52 -7.24
CA GLN A 177 25.62 5.71 -7.02
C GLN A 177 24.52 6.60 -6.48
N VAL A 178 23.38 6.61 -7.15
CA VAL A 178 22.16 7.24 -6.69
C VAL A 178 21.14 6.14 -6.41
N GLU A 179 20.51 6.19 -5.23
CA GLU A 179 19.39 5.32 -4.89
C GLU A 179 18.15 6.16 -4.65
N VAL A 180 17.06 5.76 -5.28
CA VAL A 180 15.74 6.33 -5.05
C VAL A 180 14.82 5.21 -4.61
N LYS A 181 14.32 5.31 -3.37
CA LYS A 181 13.41 4.35 -2.77
C LYS A 181 12.03 4.97 -2.66
N GLN A 182 11.04 4.28 -3.15
CA GLN A 182 9.62 4.62 -2.95
C GLN A 182 8.96 3.52 -2.13
N THR A 183 8.35 3.89 -1.02
CA THR A 183 7.55 2.97 -0.22
C THR A 183 6.10 2.94 -0.69
N ASN A 184 5.78 3.76 -1.67
CA ASN A 184 4.44 4.05 -2.08
C ASN A 184 4.43 4.45 -3.56
N GLY A 185 3.70 3.74 -4.34
CA GLY A 185 3.54 4.04 -5.73
C GLY A 185 4.51 3.30 -6.64
N SER A 186 4.43 3.64 -7.87
CA SER A 186 5.12 3.04 -9.00
C SER A 186 6.17 4.01 -9.53
N PHE A 187 7.25 3.48 -10.09
CA PHE A 187 8.15 4.26 -10.95
C PHE A 187 7.59 4.46 -12.37
N ARG A 188 6.44 3.92 -12.66
CA ARG A 188 5.75 4.02 -13.95
C ARG A 188 5.62 5.46 -14.41
N GLY A 189 6.19 5.79 -15.57
CA GLY A 189 6.17 7.15 -16.14
C GLY A 189 6.87 8.22 -15.30
N LYS A 190 7.57 7.86 -14.21
CA LYS A 190 8.30 8.82 -13.37
C LYS A 190 9.61 9.23 -14.00
N THR A 191 10.11 10.38 -13.56
CA THR A 191 11.39 10.93 -13.98
C THR A 191 12.29 11.10 -12.76
N ILE A 192 13.54 10.67 -12.86
CA ILE A 192 14.61 10.98 -11.92
C ILE A 192 15.57 11.94 -12.63
N SER A 193 15.85 13.07 -12.00
CA SER A 193 16.81 14.06 -12.52
C SER A 193 18.00 14.21 -11.57
N ASP A 194 19.17 14.42 -12.16
CA ASP A 194 20.39 14.72 -11.42
C ASP A 194 21.14 15.89 -12.07
N ILE A 195 21.70 16.76 -11.24
CA ILE A 195 22.46 17.92 -11.65
C ILE A 195 23.87 17.79 -11.04
N MET A 196 24.88 17.81 -11.87
CA MET A 196 26.27 17.65 -11.48
C MET A 196 26.92 19.03 -11.37
N ASN A 197 26.97 19.56 -10.15
CA ASN A 197 27.66 20.81 -9.85
C ASN A 197 28.97 20.50 -9.11
N ALA A 198 30.06 21.04 -9.59
CA ALA A 198 31.33 21.04 -8.90
C ALA A 198 31.76 22.50 -8.61
N THR A 199 32.44 22.70 -7.48
CA THR A 199 32.92 24.00 -7.07
C THR A 199 34.34 23.84 -6.52
N SER A 200 35.27 24.66 -6.98
CA SER A 200 36.65 24.70 -6.45
C SER A 200 36.68 25.32 -5.06
N ASN A 201 37.79 25.15 -4.36
CA ASN A 201 38.00 25.73 -3.01
C ASN A 201 37.89 27.27 -2.96
N ASP A 202 38.22 27.94 -4.07
CA ASP A 202 38.06 29.38 -4.26
C ASP A 202 36.66 29.82 -4.69
N GLY A 203 35.69 28.86 -4.73
CA GLY A 203 34.28 29.13 -5.02
C GLY A 203 33.92 29.20 -6.50
N LYS A 204 34.84 28.87 -7.41
CA LYS A 204 34.57 28.86 -8.84
C LYS A 204 33.78 27.61 -9.22
N SER A 205 32.75 27.77 -10.08
CA SER A 205 32.02 26.66 -10.67
C SER A 205 32.89 25.88 -11.64
N ILE A 206 32.94 24.58 -11.47
CA ILE A 206 33.65 23.64 -12.38
C ILE A 206 32.59 22.79 -13.06
N LYS A 207 32.73 22.56 -14.35
CA LYS A 207 31.84 21.64 -15.07
C LYS A 207 32.18 20.19 -14.69
N SER A 208 31.20 19.47 -14.20
CA SER A 208 31.24 18.02 -14.06
C SER A 208 30.43 17.42 -15.21
N VAL A 209 31.12 16.71 -16.11
CA VAL A 209 30.56 16.22 -17.37
C VAL A 209 30.22 14.74 -17.25
N LEU A 210 28.97 14.39 -17.49
CA LEU A 210 28.46 13.02 -17.47
C LEU A 210 29.02 12.20 -18.61
N ASP A 211 29.49 11.00 -18.33
CA ASP A 211 29.64 9.94 -19.30
C ASP A 211 28.29 9.19 -19.43
N THR A 212 27.54 9.54 -20.49
CA THR A 212 26.19 8.98 -20.73
C THR A 212 26.19 7.47 -20.93
N ASP A 213 27.30 6.92 -21.48
CA ASP A 213 27.45 5.50 -21.78
C ASP A 213 27.76 4.68 -20.50
N SER A 214 28.14 5.37 -19.43
CA SER A 214 28.42 4.75 -18.14
C SER A 214 27.17 4.47 -17.29
N ILE A 215 25.98 4.92 -17.71
CA ILE A 215 24.75 4.79 -16.92
C ILE A 215 24.30 3.33 -16.90
N ILE A 216 24.25 2.75 -15.72
CA ILE A 216 23.73 1.40 -15.47
C ILE A 216 22.68 1.49 -14.38
N MET A 217 21.54 0.82 -14.58
CA MET A 217 20.47 0.80 -13.59
C MET A 217 20.19 -0.59 -13.07
N TYR A 218 19.85 -0.62 -11.78
CA TYR A 218 19.35 -1.79 -11.07
C TYR A 218 18.05 -1.43 -10.35
N VAL A 219 17.20 -2.42 -10.18
CA VAL A 219 15.95 -2.26 -9.45
C VAL A 219 15.80 -3.33 -8.38
N GLN A 220 15.07 -3.01 -7.33
CA GLN A 220 14.53 -4.00 -6.38
C GLN A 220 13.02 -4.04 -6.53
N ARG A 221 12.48 -5.27 -6.56
CA ARG A 221 11.05 -5.51 -6.66
C ARG A 221 10.52 -6.03 -5.33
N ASN A 222 9.32 -5.60 -4.95
CA ASN A 222 8.58 -6.10 -3.79
C ASN A 222 9.34 -6.04 -2.44
N GLY A 223 10.29 -5.13 -2.29
CA GLY A 223 11.06 -4.98 -1.05
C GLY A 223 12.05 -6.11 -0.76
N THR A 224 12.19 -7.08 -1.64
CA THR A 224 13.12 -8.20 -1.48
C THR A 224 14.52 -7.81 -1.94
N GLY A 225 15.52 -8.02 -1.10
CA GLY A 225 16.88 -7.47 -1.19
C GLY A 225 17.75 -7.78 -2.41
N SER A 226 17.23 -8.36 -3.49
CA SER A 226 17.98 -8.64 -4.72
C SER A 226 17.91 -7.44 -5.65
N TYR A 227 19.08 -6.99 -6.14
CA TYR A 227 19.18 -6.04 -7.24
C TYR A 227 19.16 -6.77 -8.57
N GLU A 228 18.24 -6.38 -9.44
CA GLU A 228 18.14 -6.90 -10.80
C GLU A 228 18.54 -5.80 -11.80
N PRO A 229 19.36 -6.09 -12.83
CA PRO A 229 19.66 -5.11 -13.85
C PRO A 229 18.37 -4.72 -14.60
N LEU A 230 18.18 -3.41 -14.82
CA LEU A 230 17.08 -2.89 -15.63
C LEU A 230 17.55 -2.71 -17.06
N ASP A 231 16.86 -3.36 -18.00
CA ASP A 231 17.18 -3.23 -19.43
C ASP A 231 16.96 -1.79 -19.91
N SER A 232 17.86 -1.30 -20.77
CA SER A 232 17.84 0.08 -21.30
C SER A 232 16.61 0.40 -22.15
N SER A 233 15.90 -0.61 -22.66
CA SER A 233 14.61 -0.41 -23.35
C SER A 233 13.48 0.08 -22.43
N ASN A 234 13.66 -0.01 -21.12
CA ASN A 234 12.66 0.36 -20.10
C ASN A 234 12.70 1.83 -19.70
N TYR A 235 13.69 2.58 -20.17
CA TYR A 235 13.85 3.98 -19.82
C TYR A 235 14.52 4.79 -20.93
N THR A 236 14.42 6.10 -20.84
CA THR A 236 15.11 7.04 -21.71
C THR A 236 15.99 7.95 -20.87
N VAL A 237 17.25 8.13 -21.28
CA VAL A 237 18.16 9.11 -20.69
C VAL A 237 18.20 10.35 -21.59
N VAL A 238 17.97 11.51 -21.00
CA VAL A 238 18.09 12.81 -21.69
C VAL A 238 19.08 13.66 -20.89
N SER A 239 20.20 14.03 -21.50
CA SER A 239 21.14 14.99 -20.91
C SER A 239 20.96 16.39 -21.53
N ASN A 240 21.38 17.42 -20.79
CA ASN A 240 21.50 18.75 -21.37
C ASN A 240 22.69 18.83 -22.35
N ALA A 241 22.75 19.91 -23.11
CA ALA A 241 23.77 20.08 -24.18
C ALA A 241 25.22 19.97 -23.67
N ASP A 242 25.49 20.30 -22.42
CA ASP A 242 26.82 20.28 -21.82
C ASP A 242 27.08 19.00 -21.01
N ASN A 243 26.12 18.07 -20.95
CA ASN A 243 26.16 16.85 -20.14
C ASN A 243 26.43 17.11 -18.63
N THR A 244 25.97 18.25 -18.12
CA THR A 244 26.11 18.60 -16.69
C THR A 244 24.85 18.28 -15.86
N SER A 245 23.82 17.80 -16.52
CA SER A 245 22.60 17.28 -15.91
C SER A 245 21.96 16.22 -16.81
N PHE A 246 21.19 15.34 -16.22
CA PHE A 246 20.41 14.36 -16.96
C PHE A 246 19.07 14.07 -16.30
N GLU A 247 18.16 13.55 -17.09
CA GLU A 247 16.90 12.99 -16.68
C GLU A 247 16.79 11.54 -17.16
N ILE A 248 16.34 10.66 -16.27
CA ILE A 248 15.96 9.30 -16.60
C ILE A 248 14.46 9.22 -16.49
N LYS A 249 13.80 8.96 -17.63
CA LYS A 249 12.36 8.82 -17.71
C LYS A 249 11.99 7.35 -17.90
N PHE A 250 11.28 6.79 -16.95
CA PHE A 250 10.78 5.41 -17.02
C PHE A 250 9.58 5.30 -17.94
N ASN A 251 9.46 4.17 -18.62
CA ASN A 251 8.30 3.88 -19.46
C ASN A 251 7.03 3.79 -18.64
N ASP A 252 5.89 4.08 -19.26
CA ASP A 252 4.57 3.91 -18.67
C ASP A 252 4.10 2.44 -18.81
N SER A 253 4.74 1.54 -18.07
CA SER A 253 4.49 0.11 -18.08
C SER A 253 4.16 -0.41 -16.69
N GLU A 254 3.26 -1.38 -16.58
CA GLU A 254 2.88 -2.06 -15.33
C GLU A 254 4.06 -2.79 -14.68
N GLU A 255 5.11 -3.07 -15.43
CA GLU A 255 6.36 -3.64 -14.90
C GLU A 255 6.95 -2.79 -13.76
N PHE A 256 6.71 -1.47 -13.80
CA PHE A 256 7.22 -0.53 -12.79
C PHE A 256 6.37 -0.42 -11.52
N ASP A 257 5.20 -1.05 -11.47
CA ASP A 257 4.29 -0.97 -10.32
C ASP A 257 4.80 -1.74 -9.09
N ASN A 258 5.74 -2.67 -9.30
CA ASN A 258 6.34 -3.48 -8.23
C ASN A 258 7.77 -3.07 -7.88
N ILE A 259 8.30 -2.01 -8.52
CA ILE A 259 9.65 -1.52 -8.24
C ILE A 259 9.57 -0.55 -7.07
N ASN A 260 10.29 -0.83 -6.02
CA ASN A 260 10.33 -0.04 -4.81
C ASN A 260 11.67 0.69 -4.60
N LEU A 261 12.72 0.27 -5.30
CA LEU A 261 14.02 0.91 -5.30
C LEU A 261 14.63 0.89 -6.70
N VAL A 262 15.16 2.03 -7.10
CA VAL A 262 16.01 2.18 -8.29
C VAL A 262 17.40 2.60 -7.85
N GLN A 263 18.42 1.89 -8.29
CA GLN A 263 19.82 2.24 -8.12
C GLN A 263 20.42 2.60 -9.48
N ILE A 264 20.99 3.79 -9.57
CA ILE A 264 21.62 4.32 -10.79
C ILE A 264 23.10 4.45 -10.49
N LYS A 265 23.95 3.87 -11.33
CA LYS A 265 25.40 4.05 -11.31
C LYS A 265 25.83 4.75 -12.58
N TYR A 266 26.72 5.73 -12.45
CA TYR A 266 27.25 6.47 -13.58
C TYR A 266 28.57 7.12 -13.22
N SER A 267 29.30 7.61 -14.23
CA SER A 267 30.54 8.35 -14.08
C SER A 267 30.40 9.80 -14.52
N SER A 268 31.11 10.70 -13.88
CA SER A 268 31.30 12.06 -14.36
C SER A 268 32.73 12.49 -14.20
N THR A 269 33.21 13.37 -15.11
CA THR A 269 34.60 13.85 -15.14
C THR A 269 34.64 15.35 -14.97
N ILE A 270 35.58 15.83 -14.19
CA ILE A 270 35.94 17.26 -14.05
C ILE A 270 37.36 17.48 -14.60
N ASP A 271 37.55 18.61 -15.28
CA ASP A 271 38.88 19.09 -15.62
C ASP A 271 39.38 20.04 -14.55
N VAL A 272 40.48 19.67 -13.92
CA VAL A 272 41.13 20.43 -12.87
C VAL A 272 42.32 21.24 -13.36
N THR A 273 42.45 21.44 -14.65
CA THR A 273 43.52 22.29 -15.24
C THR A 273 43.47 23.71 -14.63
N GLY A 274 44.54 24.15 -14.01
CA GLY A 274 44.66 25.49 -13.41
C GLY A 274 43.89 25.71 -12.11
N ILE A 275 43.43 24.61 -11.48
CA ILE A 275 42.91 24.66 -10.12
C ILE A 275 44.08 24.44 -9.17
N ASP A 276 44.39 25.46 -8.33
CA ASP A 276 45.47 25.35 -7.36
C ASP A 276 45.10 24.26 -6.33
N GLU A 277 45.98 23.30 -6.14
CA GLU A 277 45.96 22.38 -5.01
C GLU A 277 46.36 23.21 -3.76
N GLY A 278 45.32 23.74 -3.07
CA GLY A 278 45.49 24.51 -1.85
C GLY A 278 45.94 23.66 -0.66
#